data_a3f94199cadbe444c71f5756f0289582
#
_entry.id   a3f94199cadbe444c71f5756f0289582
#
_cell.length_a   1.000
_cell.length_b   1.000
_cell.length_c   1.000
_cell.angle_alpha   90.00
_cell.angle_beta   90.00
_cell.angle_gamma   90.00
#
_symmetry.space_group_name_H-M   'P 1'
#
loop_
_entity.id
_entity.type
_entity.pdbx_description
1 polymer ?
#
loop_
_entity_poly.entity_id
_entity_poly.type
_entity_poly.pdbx_seq_one_letter_code
_entity_poly.pdbx_strand_id
1 'polypeptide(L)'
;MSAILKSIRELSAGSEEDVLDIFYSLKKKKIEKDDFILREGEVCTQYFFVESGSVRLFYVKDEIDYTVWIGTGGEVFTNLESYLDGSKSRINIQALEPSVVYMIHKPQSDELALTLNAYNTLLRKTVEIAFVNLSKNVISFQSEEAAERYQRVEAEKNWISKYPLKYISTFIGVTQSSLSRISSKKN
;
A
#
# COMPACT_ATOMS: atom_id res chain seq x y z
N MET A 1 15.05 5.25 13.63
CA MET A 1 13.84 6.07 13.85
C MET A 1 12.66 5.31 13.22
N SER A 2 11.52 5.18 13.92
CA SER A 2 10.35 4.47 13.41
C SER A 2 9.85 5.12 12.10
N ALA A 3 9.63 4.30 11.06
CA ALA A 3 9.13 4.78 9.77
C ALA A 3 7.71 5.36 9.92
N ILE A 4 6.88 4.71 10.75
CA ILE A 4 5.51 5.14 11.01
C ILE A 4 5.48 6.47 11.77
N LEU A 5 6.27 6.63 12.82
CA LEU A 5 6.33 7.91 13.54
C LEU A 5 6.72 9.07 12.62
N LYS A 6 7.67 8.82 11.71
CA LYS A 6 8.05 9.83 10.70
C LYS A 6 6.85 10.17 9.80
N SER A 7 6.17 9.16 9.27
CA SER A 7 5.02 9.37 8.38
C SER A 7 3.84 10.03 9.08
N ILE A 8 3.53 9.64 10.32
CA ILE A 8 2.48 10.31 11.11
C ILE A 8 2.83 11.79 11.27
N ARG A 9 4.06 12.13 11.65
CA ARG A 9 4.51 13.51 11.82
C ARG A 9 4.38 14.34 10.53
N GLU A 10 4.76 13.76 9.39
CA GLU A 10 4.70 14.44 8.09
C GLU A 10 3.25 14.60 7.58
N LEU A 11 2.41 13.60 7.80
CA LEU A 11 1.05 13.57 7.28
C LEU A 11 0.02 14.24 8.19
N SER A 12 0.14 14.13 9.51
CA SER A 12 -0.85 14.70 10.44
C SER A 12 -0.79 16.22 10.54
N ALA A 13 0.39 16.82 10.32
CA ALA A 13 0.66 18.23 10.57
C ALA A 13 0.28 18.67 12.01
N GLY A 14 0.27 17.73 12.95
CA GLY A 14 -0.07 17.95 14.36
C GLY A 14 1.15 18.28 15.23
N SER A 15 0.89 18.54 16.49
CA SER A 15 1.92 18.67 17.53
C SER A 15 2.61 17.32 17.76
N GLU A 16 3.73 17.32 18.51
CA GLU A 16 4.39 16.06 18.88
C GLU A 16 3.51 15.21 19.80
N GLU A 17 2.67 15.82 20.63
CA GLU A 17 1.66 15.16 21.46
C GLU A 17 0.62 14.44 20.57
N ASP A 18 0.06 15.13 19.58
CA ASP A 18 -0.88 14.52 18.60
C ASP A 18 -0.25 13.32 17.87
N VAL A 19 1.03 13.45 17.47
CA VAL A 19 1.77 12.37 16.79
C VAL A 19 1.90 11.14 17.69
N LEU A 20 2.20 11.33 18.96
CA LEU A 20 2.33 10.26 19.94
C LEU A 20 0.96 9.63 20.26
N ASP A 21 -0.10 10.42 20.39
CA ASP A 21 -1.45 9.93 20.64
C ASP A 21 -1.93 9.05 19.48
N ILE A 22 -1.70 9.50 18.24
CA ILE A 22 -1.98 8.66 17.05
C ILE A 22 -1.16 7.37 17.12
N PHE A 23 0.13 7.46 17.37
CA PHE A 23 1.01 6.29 17.38
C PHE A 23 0.62 5.26 18.45
N TYR A 24 0.32 5.70 19.68
CA TYR A 24 -0.07 4.81 20.78
C TYR A 24 -1.47 4.21 20.62
N SER A 25 -2.32 4.79 19.77
CA SER A 25 -3.61 4.20 19.41
C SER A 25 -3.49 2.97 18.49
N LEU A 26 -2.32 2.80 17.84
CA LEU A 26 -2.09 1.74 16.88
C LEU A 26 -1.66 0.43 17.58
N LYS A 27 -2.15 -0.70 17.08
CA LYS A 27 -1.75 -2.03 17.53
C LYS A 27 -0.70 -2.63 16.60
N LYS A 28 0.46 -3.00 17.16
CA LYS A 28 1.56 -3.64 16.45
C LYS A 28 1.28 -5.11 16.17
N LYS A 29 1.56 -5.57 14.94
CA LYS A 29 1.51 -6.97 14.54
C LYS A 29 2.76 -7.32 13.71
N LYS A 30 3.39 -8.46 14.02
CA LYS A 30 4.40 -9.10 13.16
C LYS A 30 3.69 -10.01 12.19
N ILE A 31 4.09 -9.99 10.93
CA ILE A 31 3.51 -10.77 9.85
C ILE A 31 4.66 -11.51 9.19
N GLU A 32 4.54 -12.83 9.07
CA GLU A 32 5.53 -13.64 8.37
C GLU A 32 5.38 -13.48 6.85
N LYS A 33 6.46 -13.82 6.14
CA LYS A 33 6.41 -13.82 4.68
C LYS A 33 5.28 -14.72 4.18
N ASP A 34 4.58 -14.27 3.14
CA ASP A 34 3.44 -14.94 2.48
C ASP A 34 2.15 -15.01 3.33
N ASP A 35 2.16 -14.52 4.59
CA ASP A 35 0.95 -14.38 5.38
C ASP A 35 0.03 -13.28 4.84
N PHE A 36 -1.27 -13.50 4.98
CA PHE A 36 -2.29 -12.54 4.57
C PHE A 36 -2.70 -11.63 5.74
N ILE A 37 -2.82 -10.35 5.45
CA ILE A 37 -3.37 -9.33 6.34
C ILE A 37 -4.88 -9.18 6.09
N LEU A 38 -5.28 -9.31 4.83
CA LEU A 38 -6.67 -9.29 4.36
C LEU A 38 -6.79 -10.27 3.20
N ARG A 39 -7.84 -11.08 3.18
CA ARG A 39 -8.17 -11.96 2.05
C ARG A 39 -9.36 -11.43 1.28
N GLU A 40 -9.38 -11.69 -0.01
CA GLU A 40 -10.57 -11.53 -0.84
C GLU A 40 -11.76 -12.25 -0.19
N GLY A 41 -12.92 -11.60 -0.17
CA GLY A 41 -14.13 -12.10 0.49
C GLY A 41 -14.27 -11.72 1.97
N GLU A 42 -13.21 -11.26 2.64
CA GLU A 42 -13.28 -10.69 3.98
C GLU A 42 -13.67 -9.21 3.93
N VAL A 43 -14.19 -8.66 5.04
CA VAL A 43 -14.46 -7.22 5.18
C VAL A 43 -13.23 -6.53 5.78
N CYS A 44 -12.72 -5.51 5.11
CA CYS A 44 -11.63 -4.69 5.63
C CYS A 44 -12.16 -3.73 6.70
N THR A 45 -11.71 -3.90 7.93
CA THR A 45 -12.15 -3.08 9.07
C THR A 45 -11.00 -2.27 9.69
N GLN A 46 -9.87 -2.12 8.97
CA GLN A 46 -8.67 -1.53 9.54
C GLN A 46 -7.94 -0.62 8.55
N TYR A 47 -7.27 0.41 9.09
CA TYR A 47 -6.12 1.03 8.44
C TYR A 47 -4.84 0.31 8.86
N PHE A 48 -3.89 0.23 7.94
CA PHE A 48 -2.60 -0.44 8.09
C PHE A 48 -1.46 0.55 7.86
N PHE A 49 -0.45 0.47 8.71
CA PHE A 49 0.75 1.31 8.69
C PHE A 49 1.96 0.38 8.64
N VAL A 50 2.75 0.43 7.58
CA VAL A 50 3.94 -0.43 7.45
C VAL A 50 5.10 0.19 8.20
N GLU A 51 5.60 -0.46 9.24
CA GLU A 51 6.82 -0.04 9.95
C GLU A 51 8.09 -0.52 9.24
N SER A 52 8.09 -1.80 8.86
CA SER A 52 9.20 -2.44 8.15
C SER A 52 8.71 -3.61 7.31
N GLY A 53 9.50 -3.99 6.33
CA GLY A 53 9.12 -5.01 5.37
C GLY A 53 8.31 -4.43 4.20
N SER A 54 7.52 -5.28 3.55
CA SER A 54 6.69 -4.89 2.42
C SER A 54 5.46 -5.78 2.29
N VAL A 55 4.37 -5.18 1.83
CA VAL A 55 3.07 -5.82 1.61
C VAL A 55 2.59 -5.56 0.19
N ARG A 56 1.92 -6.54 -0.39
CA ARG A 56 1.35 -6.46 -1.73
C ARG A 56 -0.16 -6.44 -1.66
N LEU A 57 -0.77 -5.51 -2.38
CA LEU A 57 -2.20 -5.44 -2.64
C LEU A 57 -2.42 -6.01 -4.05
N PHE A 58 -3.28 -7.01 -4.18
CA PHE A 58 -3.53 -7.67 -5.46
C PHE A 58 -4.92 -8.31 -5.52
N TYR A 59 -5.44 -8.50 -6.71
CA TYR A 59 -6.63 -9.32 -6.97
C TYR A 59 -6.27 -10.51 -7.87
N VAL A 60 -7.10 -11.54 -7.84
CA VAL A 60 -6.93 -12.74 -8.66
C VAL A 60 -7.96 -12.72 -9.78
N LYS A 61 -7.52 -12.93 -11.01
CA LYS A 61 -8.38 -13.12 -12.19
C LYS A 61 -7.76 -14.17 -13.10
N ASP A 62 -8.54 -15.15 -13.51
CA ASP A 62 -8.10 -16.24 -14.39
C ASP A 62 -6.81 -16.91 -13.86
N GLU A 63 -6.76 -17.21 -12.55
CA GLU A 63 -5.62 -17.78 -11.82
C GLU A 63 -4.34 -16.92 -11.82
N ILE A 64 -4.43 -15.67 -12.26
CA ILE A 64 -3.30 -14.73 -12.29
C ILE A 64 -3.49 -13.67 -11.20
N ASP A 65 -2.42 -13.45 -10.42
CA ASP A 65 -2.35 -12.38 -9.42
C ASP A 65 -2.01 -11.05 -10.07
N TYR A 66 -2.93 -10.10 -10.05
CA TYR A 66 -2.70 -8.74 -10.56
C TYR A 66 -2.34 -7.80 -9.42
N THR A 67 -1.08 -7.39 -9.36
CA THR A 67 -0.59 -6.44 -8.34
C THR A 67 -1.17 -5.05 -8.59
N VAL A 68 -1.84 -4.51 -7.57
CA VAL A 68 -2.36 -3.13 -7.56
C VAL A 68 -1.35 -2.18 -6.96
N TRP A 69 -0.69 -2.59 -5.88
CA TRP A 69 0.29 -1.80 -5.15
C TRP A 69 1.26 -2.68 -4.34
N ILE A 70 2.44 -2.15 -4.05
CA ILE A 70 3.37 -2.70 -3.05
C ILE A 70 3.65 -1.58 -2.06
N GLY A 71 3.20 -1.77 -0.82
CA GLY A 71 3.45 -0.86 0.29
C GLY A 71 4.71 -1.21 1.04
N THR A 72 5.47 -0.20 1.43
CA THR A 72 6.76 -0.30 2.12
C THR A 72 6.78 0.53 3.40
N GLY A 73 7.86 0.48 4.16
CA GLY A 73 7.98 1.20 5.43
C GLY A 73 7.63 2.69 5.31
N GLY A 74 6.75 3.16 6.20
CA GLY A 74 6.21 4.50 6.24
C GLY A 74 4.88 4.69 5.50
N GLU A 75 4.44 3.74 4.68
CA GLU A 75 3.17 3.87 3.95
C GLU A 75 1.96 3.47 4.81
N VAL A 76 0.87 4.21 4.60
CA VAL A 76 -0.44 3.98 5.22
C VAL A 76 -1.43 3.59 4.14
N PHE A 77 -2.21 2.53 4.37
CA PHE A 77 -3.16 2.03 3.38
C PHE A 77 -4.34 1.29 4.03
N THR A 78 -5.36 1.07 3.23
CA THR A 78 -6.51 0.18 3.52
C THR A 78 -7.13 -0.28 2.20
N ASN A 79 -8.04 -1.27 2.23
CA ASN A 79 -9.00 -1.41 1.13
C ASN A 79 -10.15 -0.44 1.36
N LEU A 80 -10.04 0.75 0.77
CA LEU A 80 -10.92 1.87 1.07
C LEU A 80 -12.40 1.56 0.78
N GLU A 81 -12.72 0.88 -0.34
CA GLU A 81 -14.08 0.48 -0.69
C GLU A 81 -14.69 -0.35 0.45
N SER A 82 -14.07 -1.47 0.77
CA SER A 82 -14.52 -2.37 1.83
C SER A 82 -14.55 -1.71 3.21
N TYR A 83 -13.56 -0.86 3.52
CA TYR A 83 -13.50 -0.13 4.78
C TYR A 83 -14.65 0.87 4.96
N LEU A 84 -15.07 1.55 3.89
CA LEU A 84 -16.11 2.59 3.95
C LEU A 84 -17.52 2.00 3.98
N ASP A 85 -17.81 1.04 3.08
CA ASP A 85 -19.17 0.53 2.87
C ASP A 85 -19.44 -0.84 3.52
N GLY A 86 -18.40 -1.48 4.09
CA GLY A 86 -18.52 -2.81 4.70
C GLY A 86 -18.69 -3.95 3.70
N SER A 87 -18.49 -3.70 2.41
CA SER A 87 -18.52 -4.75 1.38
C SER A 87 -17.35 -5.72 1.52
N LYS A 88 -17.51 -6.92 0.94
CA LYS A 88 -16.42 -7.89 0.87
C LYS A 88 -15.29 -7.38 -0.02
N SER A 89 -14.06 -7.47 0.46
CA SER A 89 -12.86 -7.11 -0.29
C SER A 89 -12.74 -7.91 -1.57
N ARG A 90 -12.44 -7.23 -2.67
CA ARG A 90 -12.06 -7.84 -3.96
C ARG A 90 -10.55 -7.98 -4.12
N ILE A 91 -9.79 -7.51 -3.13
CA ILE A 91 -8.33 -7.59 -3.12
C ILE A 91 -7.82 -8.36 -1.92
N ASN A 92 -6.65 -8.94 -2.10
CA ASN A 92 -5.84 -9.53 -1.06
C ASN A 92 -4.75 -8.56 -0.61
N ILE A 93 -4.36 -8.62 0.66
CA ILE A 93 -3.17 -7.94 1.20
C ILE A 93 -2.28 -9.00 1.82
N GLN A 94 -1.06 -9.17 1.29
CA GLN A 94 -0.12 -10.22 1.65
C GLN A 94 1.27 -9.66 1.91
N ALA A 95 1.96 -10.14 2.94
CA ALA A 95 3.35 -9.79 3.20
C ALA A 95 4.28 -10.46 2.17
N LEU A 96 5.21 -9.69 1.59
CA LEU A 96 6.21 -10.20 0.64
C LEU A 96 7.50 -10.64 1.33
N GLU A 97 7.69 -10.22 2.56
CA GLU A 97 8.83 -10.53 3.44
C GLU A 97 8.37 -10.41 4.89
N PRO A 98 9.12 -10.91 5.89
CA PRO A 98 8.81 -10.68 7.29
C PRO A 98 8.62 -9.18 7.54
N SER A 99 7.43 -8.80 8.01
CA SER A 99 7.00 -7.41 8.08
C SER A 99 6.47 -7.06 9.47
N VAL A 100 6.59 -5.80 9.82
CA VAL A 100 5.95 -5.22 11.00
C VAL A 100 4.94 -4.21 10.54
N VAL A 101 3.68 -4.43 10.89
CA VAL A 101 2.56 -3.57 10.52
C VAL A 101 1.86 -3.12 11.80
N TYR A 102 1.53 -1.85 11.88
CA TYR A 102 0.62 -1.32 12.87
C TYR A 102 -0.76 -1.15 12.25
N MET A 103 -1.80 -1.27 13.06
CA MET A 103 -3.18 -1.22 12.58
C MET A 103 -4.09 -0.54 13.58
N ILE A 104 -5.16 0.06 13.09
CA ILE A 104 -6.25 0.61 13.89
C ILE A 104 -7.59 0.14 13.32
N HIS A 105 -8.47 -0.37 14.19
CA HIS A 105 -9.79 -0.82 13.80
C HIS A 105 -10.74 0.36 13.58
N LYS A 106 -11.71 0.19 12.69
CA LYS A 106 -12.65 1.23 12.29
C LYS A 106 -13.33 1.94 13.45
N PRO A 107 -13.92 1.30 14.47
CA PRO A 107 -14.55 2.00 15.58
C PRO A 107 -13.59 2.93 16.33
N GLN A 108 -12.36 2.46 16.58
CA GLN A 108 -11.32 3.23 17.24
C GLN A 108 -10.78 4.36 16.34
N SER A 109 -10.66 4.10 15.03
CA SER A 109 -10.27 5.11 14.04
C SER A 109 -11.33 6.21 13.94
N ASP A 110 -12.62 5.85 13.93
CA ASP A 110 -13.73 6.81 13.87
C ASP A 110 -13.78 7.68 15.14
N GLU A 111 -13.58 7.09 16.33
CA GLU A 111 -13.48 7.82 17.60
C GLU A 111 -12.30 8.80 17.61
N LEU A 112 -11.12 8.34 17.18
CA LEU A 112 -9.95 9.19 17.12
C LEU A 112 -10.12 10.34 16.11
N ALA A 113 -10.80 10.09 14.99
CA ALA A 113 -11.12 11.11 14.00
C ALA A 113 -12.08 12.19 14.53
N LEU A 114 -12.96 11.86 15.46
CA LEU A 114 -13.87 12.83 16.09
C LEU A 114 -13.16 13.73 17.12
N THR A 115 -12.11 13.23 17.75
CA THR A 115 -11.44 13.90 18.87
C THR A 115 -10.13 14.57 18.48
N LEU A 116 -9.45 14.11 17.42
CA LEU A 116 -8.11 14.54 17.06
C LEU A 116 -8.02 15.00 15.60
N ASN A 117 -8.01 16.32 15.37
CA ASN A 117 -7.95 16.90 14.02
C ASN A 117 -6.68 16.50 13.24
N ALA A 118 -5.58 16.29 13.93
CA ALA A 118 -4.33 15.78 13.34
C ALA A 118 -4.53 14.40 12.70
N TYR A 119 -5.34 13.53 13.31
CA TYR A 119 -5.67 12.21 12.73
C TYR A 119 -6.53 12.34 11.47
N ASN A 120 -7.54 13.22 11.46
CA ASN A 120 -8.31 13.52 10.24
C ASN A 120 -7.41 14.03 9.11
N THR A 121 -6.46 14.89 9.44
CA THR A 121 -5.49 15.42 8.48
C THR A 121 -4.61 14.30 7.90
N LEU A 122 -4.16 13.37 8.75
CA LEU A 122 -3.41 12.18 8.31
C LEU A 122 -4.23 11.32 7.35
N LEU A 123 -5.48 10.97 7.71
CA LEU A 123 -6.34 10.14 6.85
C LEU A 123 -6.63 10.82 5.51
N ARG A 124 -6.98 12.11 5.53
CA ARG A 124 -7.23 12.89 4.32
C ARG A 124 -6.01 12.91 3.40
N LYS A 125 -4.82 13.22 3.93
CA LYS A 125 -3.58 13.24 3.14
C LYS A 125 -3.23 11.84 2.60
N THR A 126 -3.47 10.78 3.38
CA THR A 126 -3.28 9.40 2.91
C THR A 126 -4.16 9.12 1.68
N VAL A 127 -5.43 9.50 1.71
CA VAL A 127 -6.35 9.32 0.58
C VAL A 127 -5.97 10.20 -0.61
N GLU A 128 -5.58 11.46 -0.38
CA GLU A 128 -5.11 12.38 -1.43
C GLU A 128 -3.88 11.81 -2.16
N ILE A 129 -2.89 11.30 -1.43
CA ILE A 129 -1.69 10.65 -2.01
C ILE A 129 -2.08 9.41 -2.80
N ALA A 130 -2.95 8.56 -2.26
CA ALA A 130 -3.42 7.36 -2.95
C ALA A 130 -4.16 7.71 -4.24
N PHE A 131 -5.02 8.74 -4.23
CA PHE A 131 -5.75 9.21 -5.40
C PHE A 131 -4.80 9.78 -6.48
N VAL A 132 -3.80 10.57 -6.09
CA VAL A 132 -2.78 11.09 -7.03
C VAL A 132 -2.00 9.95 -7.67
N ASN A 133 -1.58 8.95 -6.88
CA ASN A 133 -0.86 7.79 -7.41
C ASN A 133 -1.74 6.95 -8.36
N LEU A 134 -3.02 6.75 -8.02
CA LEU A 134 -3.99 6.08 -8.89
C LEU A 134 -4.16 6.85 -10.22
N SER A 135 -4.35 8.17 -10.15
CA SER A 135 -4.50 9.03 -11.33
C SER A 135 -3.26 8.95 -12.24
N LYS A 136 -2.05 9.02 -11.67
CA LYS A 136 -0.80 8.84 -12.40
C LYS A 136 -0.73 7.48 -13.09
N ASN A 137 -1.13 6.40 -12.41
CA ASN A 137 -1.13 5.06 -12.99
C ASN A 137 -2.13 4.95 -14.15
N VAL A 138 -3.34 5.50 -14.00
CA VAL A 138 -4.35 5.51 -15.09
C VAL A 138 -3.81 6.25 -16.32
N ILE A 139 -3.25 7.45 -16.15
CA ILE A 139 -2.65 8.22 -17.24
C ILE A 139 -1.50 7.42 -17.88
N SER A 140 -0.64 6.83 -17.10
CA SER A 140 0.49 6.01 -17.56
C SER A 140 0.03 4.81 -18.40
N PHE A 141 -1.04 4.12 -17.99
CA PHE A 141 -1.60 3.02 -18.78
C PHE A 141 -2.19 3.48 -20.13
N GLN A 142 -2.64 4.72 -20.21
CA GLN A 142 -3.24 5.28 -21.43
C GLN A 142 -2.21 5.90 -22.38
N SER A 143 -1.09 6.41 -21.88
CA SER A 143 -0.16 7.25 -22.64
C SER A 143 1.27 6.71 -22.76
N GLU A 144 1.68 5.78 -21.88
CA GLU A 144 3.05 5.25 -21.86
C GLU A 144 3.13 3.85 -22.49
N GLU A 145 4.21 3.59 -23.21
CA GLU A 145 4.58 2.24 -23.62
C GLU A 145 5.04 1.41 -22.42
N ALA A 146 4.97 0.07 -22.52
CA ALA A 146 5.36 -0.83 -21.44
C ALA A 146 6.82 -0.65 -20.99
N ALA A 147 7.72 -0.29 -21.91
CA ALA A 147 9.11 -0.02 -21.61
C ALA A 147 9.28 1.27 -20.77
N GLU A 148 8.49 2.29 -21.04
CA GLU A 148 8.50 3.55 -20.28
C GLU A 148 7.97 3.32 -18.86
N ARG A 149 6.87 2.57 -18.71
CA ARG A 149 6.35 2.17 -17.39
C ARG A 149 7.38 1.36 -16.58
N TYR A 150 8.11 0.46 -17.25
CA TYR A 150 9.21 -0.27 -16.61
C TYR A 150 10.29 0.66 -16.09
N GLN A 151 10.78 1.58 -16.92
CA GLN A 151 11.83 2.54 -16.55
C GLN A 151 11.39 3.42 -15.38
N ARG A 152 10.14 3.87 -15.38
CA ARG A 152 9.58 4.67 -14.29
C ARG A 152 9.53 3.89 -12.97
N VAL A 153 9.05 2.65 -12.99
CA VAL A 153 9.02 1.81 -11.78
C VAL A 153 10.43 1.49 -11.29
N GLU A 154 11.38 1.28 -12.18
CA GLU A 154 12.79 1.06 -11.82
C GLU A 154 13.40 2.32 -11.15
N ALA A 155 13.17 3.51 -11.73
CA ALA A 155 13.72 4.77 -11.23
C ALA A 155 13.08 5.23 -9.91
N GLU A 156 11.75 5.09 -9.78
CA GLU A 156 11.02 5.69 -8.66
C GLU A 156 10.82 4.74 -7.47
N LYS A 157 10.74 3.43 -7.72
CA LYS A 157 10.24 2.46 -6.74
C LYS A 157 11.29 1.46 -6.24
N ASN A 158 12.39 1.27 -6.95
CA ASN A 158 13.38 0.22 -6.66
C ASN A 158 12.76 -1.20 -6.51
N TRP A 159 11.58 -1.43 -7.08
CA TRP A 159 10.86 -2.70 -6.95
C TRP A 159 11.44 -3.81 -7.82
N ILE A 160 12.03 -3.44 -8.97
CA ILE A 160 12.52 -4.37 -9.99
C ILE A 160 13.64 -5.26 -9.44
N SER A 161 14.53 -4.70 -8.63
CA SER A 161 15.62 -5.44 -7.99
C SER A 161 15.18 -6.20 -6.73
N LYS A 162 14.06 -5.79 -6.13
CA LYS A 162 13.63 -6.28 -4.81
C LYS A 162 12.58 -7.37 -4.88
N TYR A 163 11.65 -7.32 -5.85
CA TYR A 163 10.50 -8.21 -5.87
C TYR A 163 10.48 -9.12 -7.11
N PRO A 164 9.80 -10.28 -7.03
CA PRO A 164 9.65 -11.19 -8.17
C PRO A 164 9.05 -10.50 -9.40
N LEU A 165 9.63 -10.75 -10.58
CA LEU A 165 9.18 -10.16 -11.85
C LEU A 165 7.69 -10.44 -12.13
N LYS A 166 7.15 -11.56 -11.67
CA LYS A 166 5.72 -11.87 -11.81
C LYS A 166 4.79 -10.83 -11.17
N TYR A 167 5.21 -10.18 -10.07
CA TYR A 167 4.43 -9.13 -9.41
C TYR A 167 4.59 -7.79 -10.13
N ILE A 168 5.81 -7.50 -10.57
CA ILE A 168 6.11 -6.27 -11.30
C ILE A 168 5.44 -6.28 -12.68
N SER A 169 5.44 -7.41 -13.39
CA SER A 169 4.83 -7.50 -14.72
C SER A 169 3.34 -7.17 -14.68
N THR A 170 2.60 -7.72 -13.72
CA THR A 170 1.16 -7.42 -13.58
C THR A 170 0.89 -6.00 -13.14
N PHE A 171 1.75 -5.40 -12.30
CA PHE A 171 1.67 -3.99 -11.92
C PHE A 171 1.91 -3.05 -13.12
N ILE A 172 2.83 -3.40 -14.01
CA ILE A 172 3.14 -2.63 -15.24
C ILE A 172 2.09 -2.90 -16.34
N GLY A 173 1.28 -3.96 -16.22
CA GLY A 173 0.27 -4.34 -17.20
C GLY A 173 0.82 -5.12 -18.40
N VAL A 174 1.81 -5.99 -18.17
CA VAL A 174 2.39 -6.87 -19.20
C VAL A 174 2.52 -8.30 -18.69
N THR A 175 2.78 -9.25 -19.60
CA THR A 175 3.15 -10.62 -19.20
C THR A 175 4.59 -10.67 -18.68
N GLN A 176 4.90 -11.66 -17.84
CA GLN A 176 6.26 -11.86 -17.32
C GLN A 176 7.29 -12.04 -18.45
N SER A 177 6.93 -12.74 -19.54
CA SER A 177 7.80 -12.92 -20.70
C SER A 177 8.06 -11.61 -21.46
N SER A 178 7.07 -10.74 -21.55
CA SER A 178 7.24 -9.39 -22.13
C SER A 178 8.14 -8.53 -21.26
N LEU A 179 7.95 -8.56 -19.93
CA LEU A 179 8.81 -7.84 -19.01
C LEU A 179 10.27 -8.31 -19.08
N SER A 180 10.51 -9.62 -19.13
CA SER A 180 11.86 -10.18 -19.30
C SER A 180 12.55 -9.67 -20.58
N ARG A 181 11.80 -9.56 -21.69
CA ARG A 181 12.33 -8.99 -22.95
C ARG A 181 12.65 -7.50 -22.86
N ILE A 182 11.83 -6.74 -22.12
CA ILE A 182 12.09 -5.31 -21.89
C ILE A 182 13.36 -5.13 -21.06
N SER A 183 13.51 -5.91 -19.99
CA SER A 183 14.69 -5.89 -19.11
C SER A 183 15.97 -6.29 -19.83
N SER A 184 15.93 -7.30 -20.71
CA SER A 184 17.12 -7.79 -21.44
C SER A 184 17.60 -6.85 -22.56
N LYS A 185 16.77 -5.99 -23.10
CA LYS A 185 17.16 -4.99 -24.13
C LYS A 185 17.96 -3.81 -23.56
N LYS A 186 18.03 -3.71 -22.23
CA LYS A 186 18.69 -2.63 -21.52
C LYS A 186 20.13 -2.94 -21.12
N ASN A 187 20.49 -4.23 -21.17
CA ASN A 187 21.86 -4.74 -20.98
C ASN A 187 22.57 -4.94 -22.32
#